data_e3697cf61ee9597738c057e4da9ae028
#
_entry.id   e3697cf61ee9597738c057e4da9ae028
#
_cell.length_a   1.000
_cell.length_b   1.000
_cell.length_c   1.000
_cell.angle_alpha   90.00
_cell.angle_beta   90.00
_cell.angle_gamma   90.00
#
_symmetry.space_group_name_H-M   'P 1'
#
loop_
_entity.id
_entity.type
_entity.pdbx_description
1 polymer ?
#
loop_
_entity_poly.entity_id
_entity_poly.type
_entity_poly.pdbx_seq_one_letter_code
_entity_poly.pdbx_strand_id
1 'polypeptide(L)'
;TASNTGAHAEGYGSSSTNKNTASGQGSHAEGRITLASNVASHAEGYGTKSTNIGSHSEGKVTTASGISSHAEGTYTVASSEGSHAQGYMTNATGFASFSGGSYTYATGINSVALGYVSYATYNNAVAIGHFVYTYSPYSATFGAYTYTYGDVDFAIGMANKASGNNSFVGGAYSVTSNHSSIAFGHQALASGYISAAIGGKVSATNTYSSAFGNNTTSSGIASHSEGKNTTASGHYSHVEGN
;
A
#
# COMPACT_ATOMS: atom_id res chain seq x y z
N THR A 1 -21.69 28.58 -13.20
CA THR A 1 -22.95 28.91 -12.53
C THR A 1 -22.77 28.81 -11.02
N ALA A 2 -22.99 29.89 -10.29
CA ALA A 2 -23.09 29.89 -8.84
C ALA A 2 -24.58 29.93 -8.45
N SER A 3 -25.07 29.02 -7.64
CA SER A 3 -26.51 28.88 -7.38
C SER A 3 -26.89 28.80 -5.90
N ASN A 4 -25.97 29.02 -4.97
CA ASN A 4 -26.26 29.01 -3.54
C ASN A 4 -25.58 30.16 -2.79
N THR A 5 -25.92 30.38 -1.54
CA THR A 5 -25.36 31.46 -0.69
C THR A 5 -23.85 31.34 -0.58
N GLY A 6 -23.13 32.41 -0.94
CA GLY A 6 -21.67 32.44 -0.92
C GLY A 6 -20.98 31.54 -1.94
N ALA A 7 -21.73 30.93 -2.88
CA ALA A 7 -21.14 30.13 -3.94
C ALA A 7 -20.42 30.99 -4.98
N HIS A 8 -19.26 30.57 -5.45
CA HIS A 8 -18.46 31.25 -6.47
C HIS A 8 -18.08 30.31 -7.61
N ALA A 9 -18.32 30.71 -8.87
CA ALA A 9 -17.98 29.94 -10.06
C ALA A 9 -17.33 30.86 -11.10
N GLU A 10 -16.07 30.57 -11.45
CA GLU A 10 -15.31 31.37 -12.44
C GLU A 10 -14.56 30.50 -13.45
N GLY A 11 -14.06 31.12 -14.52
CA GLY A 11 -13.28 30.45 -15.55
C GLY A 11 -14.07 30.20 -16.84
N TYR A 12 -13.51 29.34 -17.71
CA TYR A 12 -14.01 29.15 -19.06
C TYR A 12 -15.13 28.11 -19.17
N GLY A 13 -16.28 28.53 -19.70
CA GLY A 13 -17.40 27.63 -20.02
C GLY A 13 -18.06 28.05 -21.33
N SER A 14 -17.91 27.26 -22.39
CA SER A 14 -18.38 27.60 -23.75
C SER A 14 -19.77 27.12 -24.12
N SER A 15 -20.40 26.29 -23.31
CA SER A 15 -21.72 25.72 -23.58
C SER A 15 -22.47 25.34 -22.30
N SER A 16 -23.77 25.01 -22.42
CA SER A 16 -24.59 24.54 -21.30
C SER A 16 -24.08 23.26 -20.64
N THR A 17 -23.28 22.47 -21.36
CA THR A 17 -22.72 21.20 -20.87
C THR A 17 -21.29 21.35 -20.33
N ASN A 18 -20.54 22.41 -20.70
CA ASN A 18 -19.14 22.64 -20.37
C ASN A 18 -19.00 23.87 -19.46
N LYS A 19 -19.69 23.90 -18.35
CA LYS A 19 -19.69 25.04 -17.41
C LYS A 19 -19.13 24.66 -16.05
N ASN A 20 -18.53 25.64 -15.39
CA ASN A 20 -18.19 25.54 -14.00
C ASN A 20 -19.46 25.68 -13.15
N THR A 21 -19.64 24.85 -12.16
CA THR A 21 -20.82 24.83 -11.32
C THR A 21 -20.45 24.81 -9.83
N ALA A 22 -20.82 25.85 -9.11
CA ALA A 22 -20.76 25.94 -7.66
C ALA A 22 -22.19 25.97 -7.12
N SER A 23 -22.67 24.87 -6.57
CA SER A 23 -24.06 24.72 -6.11
C SER A 23 -24.20 24.45 -4.61
N GLY A 24 -23.12 24.19 -3.90
CA GLY A 24 -23.10 24.12 -2.44
C GLY A 24 -23.01 25.50 -1.79
N GLN A 25 -23.49 25.63 -0.56
CA GLN A 25 -23.32 26.85 0.22
C GLN A 25 -21.81 27.07 0.48
N GLY A 26 -21.29 28.26 0.15
CA GLY A 26 -19.88 28.59 0.26
C GLY A 26 -18.96 27.75 -0.63
N SER A 27 -19.47 27.10 -1.68
CA SER A 27 -18.67 26.30 -2.59
C SER A 27 -17.94 27.16 -3.64
N HIS A 28 -16.79 26.67 -4.12
CA HIS A 28 -15.98 27.34 -5.13
C HIS A 28 -15.67 26.40 -6.31
N ALA A 29 -15.95 26.86 -7.54
CA ALA A 29 -15.66 26.11 -8.78
C ALA A 29 -14.88 26.99 -9.75
N GLU A 30 -13.61 26.65 -10.02
CA GLU A 30 -12.69 27.43 -10.83
C GLU A 30 -12.09 26.62 -11.98
N GLY A 31 -11.94 27.22 -13.18
CA GLY A 31 -11.27 26.57 -14.31
C GLY A 31 -12.21 26.18 -15.44
N ARG A 32 -12.27 24.89 -15.83
CA ARG A 32 -13.11 24.42 -16.95
C ARG A 32 -13.78 23.07 -16.64
N ILE A 33 -15.11 23.02 -16.73
CA ILE A 33 -15.94 21.83 -16.46
C ILE A 33 -15.78 21.35 -15.00
N THR A 34 -15.68 22.28 -14.06
CA THR A 34 -15.52 21.99 -12.63
C THR A 34 -16.87 21.94 -11.92
N LEU A 35 -16.99 21.08 -10.93
CA LEU A 35 -18.19 20.92 -10.13
C LEU A 35 -17.87 20.95 -8.63
N ALA A 36 -18.37 21.95 -7.93
CA ALA A 36 -18.36 22.03 -6.47
C ALA A 36 -19.82 22.03 -5.99
N SER A 37 -20.33 20.88 -5.53
CA SER A 37 -21.77 20.70 -5.36
C SER A 37 -22.27 20.61 -3.92
N ASN A 38 -21.38 20.61 -2.95
CA ASN A 38 -21.77 20.54 -1.53
C ASN A 38 -21.19 21.69 -0.70
N VAL A 39 -21.59 21.78 0.55
CA VAL A 39 -21.19 22.85 1.48
C VAL A 39 -19.65 22.93 1.57
N ALA A 40 -19.10 24.13 1.38
CA ALA A 40 -17.67 24.42 1.44
C ALA A 40 -16.79 23.53 0.54
N SER A 41 -17.36 22.95 -0.51
CA SER A 41 -16.58 22.16 -1.48
C SER A 41 -15.81 23.07 -2.44
N HIS A 42 -14.61 22.64 -2.87
CA HIS A 42 -13.76 23.37 -3.80
C HIS A 42 -13.30 22.50 -4.95
N ALA A 43 -13.51 22.97 -6.19
CA ALA A 43 -13.11 22.27 -7.40
C ALA A 43 -12.38 23.21 -8.36
N GLU A 44 -11.10 22.95 -8.66
CA GLU A 44 -10.31 23.78 -9.56
C GLU A 44 -9.58 22.97 -10.67
N GLY A 45 -9.37 23.58 -11.83
CA GLY A 45 -8.65 22.98 -12.94
C GLY A 45 -9.55 22.54 -14.09
N TYR A 46 -9.36 21.30 -14.61
CA TYR A 46 -10.09 20.77 -15.75
C TYR A 46 -10.83 19.47 -15.44
N GLY A 47 -12.16 19.50 -15.50
CA GLY A 47 -13.00 18.32 -15.30
C GLY A 47 -13.03 17.80 -13.87
N THR A 48 -12.72 18.64 -12.89
CA THR A 48 -12.63 18.26 -11.47
C THR A 48 -13.99 18.27 -10.78
N LYS A 49 -14.16 17.43 -9.79
CA LYS A 49 -15.43 17.27 -9.07
C LYS A 49 -15.21 17.16 -7.56
N SER A 50 -15.81 18.10 -6.83
CA SER A 50 -15.89 18.10 -5.37
C SER A 50 -17.34 18.01 -4.95
N THR A 51 -17.77 16.84 -4.50
CA THR A 51 -19.20 16.53 -4.37
C THR A 51 -19.68 16.31 -2.96
N ASN A 52 -18.82 16.46 -1.96
CA ASN A 52 -19.20 16.30 -0.57
C ASN A 52 -18.74 17.50 0.30
N ILE A 53 -19.19 17.55 1.54
CA ILE A 53 -18.88 18.63 2.50
C ILE A 53 -17.37 18.75 2.67
N GLY A 54 -16.83 19.97 2.49
CA GLY A 54 -15.42 20.29 2.66
C GLY A 54 -14.47 19.50 1.75
N SER A 55 -14.99 18.86 0.69
CA SER A 55 -14.13 18.16 -0.26
C SER A 55 -13.37 19.13 -1.18
N HIS A 56 -12.14 18.76 -1.57
CA HIS A 56 -11.31 19.55 -2.47
C HIS A 56 -10.78 18.70 -3.62
N SER A 57 -10.94 19.19 -4.85
CA SER A 57 -10.37 18.53 -6.05
C SER A 57 -9.65 19.53 -6.93
N GLU A 58 -8.40 19.25 -7.31
CA GLU A 58 -7.61 20.11 -8.17
C GLU A 58 -6.85 19.33 -9.25
N GLY A 59 -6.55 20.00 -10.38
CA GLY A 59 -5.79 19.42 -11.48
C GLY A 59 -6.66 18.98 -12.66
N LYS A 60 -6.50 17.73 -13.15
CA LYS A 60 -7.17 17.25 -14.37
C LYS A 60 -7.97 15.97 -14.11
N VAL A 61 -9.29 16.04 -14.26
CA VAL A 61 -10.22 14.90 -14.12
C VAL A 61 -10.06 14.21 -12.75
N THR A 62 -10.02 15.02 -11.69
CA THR A 62 -9.93 14.53 -10.31
C THR A 62 -11.30 14.52 -9.65
N THR A 63 -11.51 13.65 -8.71
CA THR A 63 -12.79 13.53 -7.99
C THR A 63 -12.56 13.38 -6.48
N ALA A 64 -13.06 14.32 -5.71
CA ALA A 64 -13.15 14.28 -4.27
C ALA A 64 -14.62 14.13 -3.86
N SER A 65 -15.04 12.94 -3.45
CA SER A 65 -16.43 12.63 -3.13
C SER A 65 -16.68 12.18 -1.70
N GLY A 66 -15.65 12.00 -0.90
CA GLY A 66 -15.75 11.81 0.55
C GLY A 66 -15.89 13.14 1.30
N ILE A 67 -16.44 13.12 2.51
CA ILE A 67 -16.42 14.28 3.41
C ILE A 67 -14.96 14.64 3.71
N SER A 68 -14.59 15.92 3.57
CA SER A 68 -13.22 16.41 3.80
C SER A 68 -12.14 15.63 3.05
N SER A 69 -12.49 15.05 1.90
CA SER A 69 -11.53 14.34 1.05
C SER A 69 -10.78 15.30 0.12
N HIS A 70 -9.57 14.91 -0.29
CA HIS A 70 -8.74 15.69 -1.18
C HIS A 70 -8.22 14.86 -2.36
N ALA A 71 -8.42 15.35 -3.60
CA ALA A 71 -7.94 14.70 -4.82
C ALA A 71 -7.18 15.70 -5.70
N GLU A 72 -5.88 15.48 -5.88
CA GLU A 72 -5.01 16.37 -6.68
C GLU A 72 -4.22 15.62 -7.75
N GLY A 73 -3.94 16.29 -8.88
CA GLY A 73 -3.13 15.75 -9.96
C GLY A 73 -3.95 15.37 -11.21
N THR A 74 -3.80 14.14 -11.71
CA THR A 74 -4.45 13.71 -12.96
C THR A 74 -5.12 12.35 -12.80
N TYR A 75 -6.42 12.26 -13.06
CA TYR A 75 -7.25 11.05 -12.91
C TYR A 75 -7.21 10.45 -11.49
N THR A 76 -7.21 11.31 -10.47
CA THR A 76 -7.18 10.87 -9.06
C THR A 76 -8.59 10.81 -8.47
N VAL A 77 -8.79 9.90 -7.53
CA VAL A 77 -10.08 9.71 -6.85
C VAL A 77 -9.86 9.60 -5.33
N ALA A 78 -10.50 10.47 -4.57
CA ALA A 78 -10.61 10.41 -3.11
C ALA A 78 -12.09 10.29 -2.75
N SER A 79 -12.57 9.09 -2.43
CA SER A 79 -14.01 8.83 -2.36
C SER A 79 -14.55 8.54 -0.96
N SER A 80 -13.69 8.37 0.03
CA SER A 80 -14.11 8.14 1.41
C SER A 80 -13.79 9.35 2.30
N GLU A 81 -14.40 9.42 3.47
CA GLU A 81 -14.18 10.49 4.44
C GLU A 81 -12.70 10.56 4.83
N GLY A 82 -12.14 11.78 4.82
CA GLY A 82 -10.74 12.06 5.14
C GLY A 82 -9.71 11.41 4.21
N SER A 83 -10.14 10.85 3.07
CA SER A 83 -9.20 10.24 2.14
C SER A 83 -8.44 11.27 1.29
N HIS A 84 -7.18 10.96 0.93
CA HIS A 84 -6.34 11.83 0.12
C HIS A 84 -5.70 11.05 -1.04
N ALA A 85 -5.91 11.52 -2.27
CA ALA A 85 -5.33 10.93 -3.49
C ALA A 85 -4.55 11.98 -4.28
N GLN A 86 -3.23 11.74 -4.51
CA GLN A 86 -2.38 12.68 -5.25
C GLN A 86 -1.53 11.99 -6.32
N GLY A 87 -1.34 12.66 -7.46
CA GLY A 87 -0.45 12.19 -8.52
C GLY A 87 -1.16 11.77 -9.80
N TYR A 88 -0.86 10.59 -10.35
CA TYR A 88 -1.43 10.11 -11.61
C TYR A 88 -2.15 8.78 -11.44
N MET A 89 -3.45 8.74 -11.75
CA MET A 89 -4.30 7.53 -11.62
C MET A 89 -4.23 6.89 -10.23
N THR A 90 -4.34 7.70 -9.19
CA THR A 90 -4.32 7.23 -7.79
C THR A 90 -5.73 7.16 -7.22
N ASN A 91 -5.97 6.19 -6.36
CA ASN A 91 -7.27 5.96 -5.75
C ASN A 91 -7.16 5.78 -4.23
N ALA A 92 -7.73 6.70 -3.46
CA ALA A 92 -7.88 6.62 -2.02
C ALA A 92 -9.37 6.43 -1.69
N THR A 93 -9.79 5.18 -1.49
CA THR A 93 -11.21 4.83 -1.31
C THR A 93 -11.53 4.27 0.07
N GLY A 94 -10.53 4.02 0.89
CA GLY A 94 -10.70 3.68 2.31
C GLY A 94 -10.91 4.94 3.17
N PHE A 95 -11.61 4.80 4.30
CA PHE A 95 -11.71 5.87 5.30
C PHE A 95 -10.31 6.29 5.78
N ALA A 96 -10.03 7.59 5.77
CA ALA A 96 -8.73 8.17 6.15
C ALA A 96 -7.52 7.52 5.43
N SER A 97 -7.70 7.04 4.19
CA SER A 97 -6.64 6.43 3.40
C SER A 97 -5.84 7.47 2.61
N PHE A 98 -4.57 7.14 2.32
CA PHE A 98 -3.68 7.98 1.53
C PHE A 98 -3.09 7.23 0.34
N SER A 99 -3.28 7.76 -0.89
CA SER A 99 -2.78 7.17 -2.12
C SER A 99 -1.97 8.19 -2.92
N GLY A 100 -0.67 7.96 -3.15
CA GLY A 100 0.21 8.93 -3.79
C GLY A 100 1.19 8.33 -4.78
N GLY A 101 1.47 9.05 -5.87
CA GLY A 101 2.39 8.62 -6.94
C GLY A 101 1.69 8.27 -8.24
N SER A 102 1.91 7.07 -8.79
CA SER A 102 1.27 6.65 -10.04
C SER A 102 0.69 5.24 -9.94
N TYR A 103 -0.55 5.08 -10.35
CA TYR A 103 -1.27 3.79 -10.31
C TYR A 103 -1.32 3.18 -8.92
N THR A 104 -1.55 4.00 -7.88
CA THR A 104 -1.60 3.52 -6.50
C THR A 104 -3.04 3.41 -5.99
N TYR A 105 -3.29 2.43 -5.12
CA TYR A 105 -4.62 2.13 -4.60
C TYR A 105 -4.58 1.89 -3.09
N ALA A 106 -5.15 2.80 -2.32
CA ALA A 106 -5.35 2.70 -0.88
C ALA A 106 -6.84 2.50 -0.61
N THR A 107 -7.28 1.24 -0.47
CA THR A 107 -8.71 0.91 -0.37
C THR A 107 -9.13 0.44 1.01
N GLY A 108 -8.20 0.07 1.87
CA GLY A 108 -8.47 -0.25 3.28
C GLY A 108 -8.62 1.00 4.14
N ILE A 109 -9.31 0.86 5.28
CA ILE A 109 -9.39 1.90 6.31
C ILE A 109 -7.98 2.21 6.82
N ASN A 110 -7.62 3.51 6.93
CA ASN A 110 -6.29 3.97 7.36
C ASN A 110 -5.13 3.37 6.56
N SER A 111 -5.36 2.98 5.31
CA SER A 111 -4.31 2.40 4.48
C SER A 111 -3.48 3.47 3.76
N VAL A 112 -2.23 3.12 3.45
CA VAL A 112 -1.29 4.00 2.75
C VAL A 112 -0.70 3.27 1.54
N ALA A 113 -0.83 3.85 0.33
CA ALA A 113 -0.23 3.33 -0.89
C ALA A 113 0.57 4.42 -1.60
N LEU A 114 1.91 4.27 -1.65
CA LEU A 114 2.82 5.27 -2.22
C LEU A 114 3.78 4.67 -3.24
N GLY A 115 4.04 5.41 -4.31
CA GLY A 115 5.06 5.07 -5.30
C GLY A 115 4.50 4.74 -6.68
N TYR A 116 4.90 3.63 -7.28
CA TYR A 116 4.45 3.19 -8.59
C TYR A 116 3.83 1.80 -8.53
N VAL A 117 2.55 1.67 -8.90
CA VAL A 117 1.79 0.40 -8.83
C VAL A 117 1.86 -0.21 -7.42
N SER A 118 1.44 0.58 -6.43
CA SER A 118 1.39 0.14 -5.03
C SER A 118 -0.05 -0.06 -4.56
N TYR A 119 -0.34 -1.18 -3.91
CA TYR A 119 -1.68 -1.56 -3.50
C TYR A 119 -1.74 -1.87 -2.00
N ALA A 120 -2.47 -1.07 -1.24
CA ALA A 120 -2.79 -1.29 0.16
C ALA A 120 -4.31 -1.52 0.28
N THR A 121 -4.74 -2.79 0.19
CA THR A 121 -6.14 -3.14 -0.01
C THR A 121 -6.90 -3.46 1.27
N TYR A 122 -6.22 -3.64 2.37
CA TYR A 122 -6.80 -4.00 3.67
C TYR A 122 -6.61 -2.90 4.72
N ASN A 123 -7.37 -3.01 5.81
CA ASN A 123 -7.33 -2.04 6.90
C ASN A 123 -5.94 -1.96 7.56
N ASN A 124 -5.47 -0.73 7.80
CA ASN A 124 -4.15 -0.45 8.38
C ASN A 124 -2.99 -1.06 7.57
N ALA A 125 -3.19 -1.29 6.28
CA ALA A 125 -2.16 -1.79 5.37
C ALA A 125 -1.29 -0.64 4.84
N VAL A 126 0.02 -0.90 4.71
CA VAL A 126 0.98 0.04 4.13
C VAL A 126 1.70 -0.60 2.94
N ALA A 127 1.67 0.04 1.77
CA ALA A 127 2.36 -0.40 0.55
C ALA A 127 3.17 0.77 -0.03
N ILE A 128 4.50 0.73 0.07
CA ILE A 128 5.37 1.82 -0.38
C ILE A 128 6.49 1.29 -1.27
N GLY A 129 6.51 1.72 -2.54
CA GLY A 129 7.58 1.36 -3.45
C GLY A 129 7.16 1.17 -4.90
N HIS A 130 7.73 0.17 -5.57
CA HIS A 130 7.56 -0.11 -6.98
C HIS A 130 7.03 -1.55 -7.18
N PHE A 131 5.81 -1.72 -7.67
CA PHE A 131 5.09 -3.00 -7.72
C PHE A 131 5.02 -3.67 -6.33
N VAL A 132 4.41 -2.97 -5.39
CA VAL A 132 4.30 -3.42 -4.00
C VAL A 132 2.85 -3.71 -3.66
N TYR A 133 2.60 -4.86 -3.04
CA TYR A 133 1.25 -5.31 -2.76
C TYR A 133 1.09 -5.78 -1.30
N THR A 134 0.22 -5.11 -0.55
CA THR A 134 -0.14 -5.50 0.81
C THR A 134 -1.58 -6.02 0.82
N TYR A 135 -1.72 -7.34 0.82
CA TYR A 135 -3.00 -8.06 0.73
C TYR A 135 -3.52 -8.57 2.07
N SER A 136 -3.16 -7.92 3.16
CA SER A 136 -3.56 -8.35 4.50
C SER A 136 -3.62 -7.17 5.46
N PRO A 137 -4.46 -7.24 6.50
CA PRO A 137 -4.58 -6.18 7.48
C PRO A 137 -3.34 -6.08 8.39
N TYR A 138 -3.11 -4.89 8.93
CA TYR A 138 -2.02 -4.58 9.85
C TYR A 138 -0.62 -4.93 9.32
N SER A 139 -0.47 -5.02 8.01
CA SER A 139 0.77 -5.45 7.35
C SER A 139 1.42 -4.29 6.60
N ALA A 140 2.76 -4.38 6.45
CA ALA A 140 3.52 -3.36 5.76
C ALA A 140 4.49 -3.96 4.74
N THR A 141 4.49 -3.40 3.53
CA THR A 141 5.33 -3.83 2.42
C THR A 141 6.11 -2.66 1.85
N PHE A 142 7.43 -2.77 1.82
CA PHE A 142 8.33 -1.73 1.31
C PHE A 142 9.30 -2.28 0.27
N GLY A 143 9.58 -1.52 -0.79
CA GLY A 143 10.64 -1.86 -1.74
C GLY A 143 10.16 -2.09 -3.16
N ALA A 144 10.59 -3.18 -3.81
CA ALA A 144 10.24 -3.47 -5.19
C ALA A 144 9.83 -4.94 -5.39
N TYR A 145 8.73 -5.17 -6.11
CA TYR A 145 8.20 -6.51 -6.40
C TYR A 145 7.97 -7.35 -5.13
N THR A 146 7.55 -6.70 -4.05
CA THR A 146 7.44 -7.32 -2.71
C THR A 146 5.97 -7.44 -2.30
N TYR A 147 5.63 -8.53 -1.60
CA TYR A 147 4.25 -8.91 -1.31
C TYR A 147 4.05 -9.35 0.14
N THR A 148 2.93 -8.95 0.77
CA THR A 148 2.45 -9.54 2.02
C THR A 148 1.06 -10.13 1.84
N TYR A 149 0.84 -11.32 2.38
CA TYR A 149 -0.44 -12.06 2.31
C TYR A 149 -0.98 -12.48 3.67
N GLY A 150 -0.15 -12.66 4.67
CA GLY A 150 -0.55 -13.01 6.02
C GLY A 150 -0.78 -11.77 6.90
N ASP A 151 -1.62 -11.90 7.91
CA ASP A 151 -1.92 -10.81 8.84
C ASP A 151 -0.71 -10.44 9.70
N VAL A 152 -0.52 -9.13 9.94
CA VAL A 152 0.59 -8.60 10.73
C VAL A 152 1.97 -8.96 10.14
N ASP A 153 2.06 -9.07 8.83
CA ASP A 153 3.31 -9.36 8.12
C ASP A 153 4.09 -8.08 7.80
N PHE A 154 5.42 -8.19 7.84
CA PHE A 154 6.31 -7.13 7.40
C PHE A 154 7.27 -7.63 6.31
N ALA A 155 7.28 -6.96 5.16
CA ALA A 155 8.14 -7.30 4.03
C ALA A 155 8.92 -6.07 3.54
N ILE A 156 10.26 -6.20 3.41
CA ILE A 156 11.11 -5.11 2.93
C ILE A 156 12.18 -5.60 1.96
N GLY A 157 12.41 -4.87 0.87
CA GLY A 157 13.50 -5.13 -0.07
C GLY A 157 13.02 -5.44 -1.48
N MET A 158 13.61 -6.45 -2.14
CA MET A 158 13.33 -6.74 -3.53
C MET A 158 12.82 -8.19 -3.73
N ALA A 159 11.67 -8.33 -4.37
CA ALA A 159 11.10 -9.63 -4.73
C ALA A 159 10.89 -10.58 -3.53
N ASN A 160 10.51 -10.01 -2.38
CA ASN A 160 10.25 -10.77 -1.16
C ASN A 160 8.77 -11.13 -1.03
N LYS A 161 8.48 -12.22 -0.32
CA LYS A 161 7.12 -12.67 -0.09
C LYS A 161 6.92 -13.08 1.38
N ALA A 162 6.06 -12.36 2.10
CA ALA A 162 5.58 -12.74 3.42
C ALA A 162 4.18 -13.34 3.29
N SER A 163 3.99 -14.60 3.65
CA SER A 163 2.71 -15.31 3.53
C SER A 163 2.27 -16.04 4.80
N GLY A 164 3.10 -16.04 5.83
CA GLY A 164 2.69 -16.51 7.15
C GLY A 164 2.10 -15.37 7.96
N ASN A 165 1.32 -15.64 9.00
CA ASN A 165 0.89 -14.58 9.89
C ASN A 165 2.01 -14.23 10.90
N ASN A 166 2.13 -12.95 11.26
CA ASN A 166 3.18 -12.44 12.17
C ASN A 166 4.60 -12.75 11.66
N SER A 167 4.83 -12.67 10.37
CA SER A 167 6.12 -13.01 9.77
C SER A 167 6.90 -11.76 9.30
N PHE A 168 8.23 -11.90 9.26
CA PHE A 168 9.13 -10.87 8.79
C PHE A 168 10.00 -11.38 7.65
N VAL A 169 9.96 -10.69 6.50
CA VAL A 169 10.85 -11.00 5.38
C VAL A 169 11.64 -9.78 4.94
N GLY A 170 12.94 -9.94 4.70
CA GLY A 170 13.79 -8.84 4.25
C GLY A 170 14.92 -9.29 3.33
N GLY A 171 15.49 -8.32 2.60
CA GLY A 171 16.57 -8.57 1.67
C GLY A 171 16.09 -8.76 0.23
N ALA A 172 16.49 -9.86 -0.44
CA ALA A 172 16.12 -10.10 -1.83
C ALA A 172 15.73 -11.57 -2.09
N TYR A 173 14.64 -11.78 -2.80
CA TYR A 173 14.13 -13.11 -3.19
C TYR A 173 13.88 -14.03 -2.00
N SER A 174 13.56 -13.46 -0.84
CA SER A 174 13.35 -14.21 0.39
C SER A 174 11.85 -14.48 0.63
N VAL A 175 11.54 -15.58 1.31
CA VAL A 175 10.16 -16.03 1.51
C VAL A 175 9.93 -16.50 2.93
N THR A 176 8.85 -16.03 3.55
CA THR A 176 8.24 -16.66 4.72
C THR A 176 6.90 -17.26 4.31
N SER A 177 6.55 -18.45 4.80
CA SER A 177 5.29 -19.12 4.42
C SER A 177 4.53 -19.76 5.59
N ASN A 178 4.98 -19.53 6.81
CA ASN A 178 4.31 -20.05 8.00
C ASN A 178 4.31 -19.01 9.14
N HIS A 179 3.50 -19.27 10.18
CA HIS A 179 3.36 -18.35 11.31
C HIS A 179 4.67 -18.05 12.04
N SER A 180 4.84 -16.78 12.43
CA SER A 180 5.94 -16.28 13.24
C SER A 180 7.32 -16.65 12.69
N SER A 181 7.44 -16.67 11.37
CA SER A 181 8.70 -17.01 10.69
C SER A 181 9.47 -15.77 10.26
N ILE A 182 10.80 -15.89 10.22
CA ILE A 182 11.71 -14.82 9.82
C ILE A 182 12.59 -15.31 8.67
N ALA A 183 12.60 -14.59 7.53
CA ALA A 183 13.53 -14.83 6.43
C ALA A 183 14.25 -13.52 6.08
N PHE A 184 15.56 -13.46 6.27
CA PHE A 184 16.33 -12.25 6.01
C PHE A 184 17.64 -12.54 5.26
N GLY A 185 17.82 -11.90 4.10
CA GLY A 185 19.02 -12.05 3.30
C GLY A 185 18.75 -12.20 1.80
N HIS A 186 19.52 -13.06 1.13
CA HIS A 186 19.34 -13.34 -0.29
C HIS A 186 18.89 -14.80 -0.49
N GLN A 187 17.71 -14.99 -1.04
CA GLN A 187 17.10 -16.33 -1.23
C GLN A 187 16.96 -17.10 0.11
N ALA A 188 16.54 -16.40 1.17
CA ALA A 188 16.27 -17.02 2.45
C ALA A 188 14.83 -17.59 2.47
N LEU A 189 14.66 -18.83 2.92
CA LEU A 189 13.37 -19.50 3.03
C LEU A 189 13.09 -19.94 4.47
N ALA A 190 12.08 -19.34 5.10
CA ALA A 190 11.57 -19.77 6.40
C ALA A 190 10.13 -20.27 6.22
N SER A 191 9.96 -21.59 6.09
CA SER A 191 8.67 -22.23 5.85
C SER A 191 8.16 -23.10 7.00
N GLY A 192 8.97 -23.28 8.03
CA GLY A 192 8.55 -23.93 9.28
C GLY A 192 7.76 -22.98 10.18
N TYR A 193 6.94 -23.54 11.07
CA TYR A 193 6.27 -22.79 12.13
C TYR A 193 7.31 -22.28 13.14
N ILE A 194 7.32 -20.99 13.45
CA ILE A 194 8.33 -20.30 14.29
C ILE A 194 9.75 -20.66 13.82
N SER A 195 10.03 -20.47 12.53
CA SER A 195 11.33 -20.78 11.93
C SER A 195 12.11 -19.50 11.56
N ALA A 196 13.45 -19.62 11.52
CA ALA A 196 14.32 -18.50 11.19
C ALA A 196 15.35 -18.90 10.12
N ALA A 197 15.41 -18.15 9.01
CA ALA A 197 16.38 -18.32 7.93
C ALA A 197 17.10 -16.98 7.67
N ILE A 198 18.37 -16.84 8.05
CA ILE A 198 19.10 -15.58 7.94
C ILE A 198 20.43 -15.79 7.23
N GLY A 199 20.59 -15.15 6.06
CA GLY A 199 21.82 -15.26 5.28
C GLY A 199 21.58 -15.44 3.78
N GLY A 200 22.53 -16.10 3.08
CA GLY A 200 22.47 -16.33 1.65
C GLY A 200 22.09 -17.78 1.32
N LYS A 201 21.00 -18.02 0.57
CA LYS A 201 20.53 -19.37 0.19
C LYS A 201 20.32 -20.27 1.40
N VAL A 202 19.65 -19.77 2.40
CA VAL A 202 19.39 -20.49 3.66
C VAL A 202 17.96 -21.00 3.71
N SER A 203 17.74 -22.17 4.32
CA SER A 203 16.41 -22.79 4.41
C SER A 203 16.12 -23.33 5.81
N ALA A 204 15.09 -22.82 6.48
CA ALA A 204 14.55 -23.33 7.73
C ALA A 204 13.12 -23.83 7.45
N THR A 205 12.94 -25.16 7.31
CA THR A 205 11.72 -25.71 6.69
C THR A 205 10.80 -26.44 7.64
N ASN A 206 11.21 -26.66 8.88
CA ASN A 206 10.39 -27.37 9.85
C ASN A 206 10.12 -26.52 11.12
N THR A 207 9.21 -26.98 11.93
CA THR A 207 8.80 -26.33 13.20
C THR A 207 10.02 -26.06 14.09
N TYR A 208 10.15 -24.82 14.59
CA TYR A 208 11.26 -24.34 15.43
C TYR A 208 12.65 -24.46 14.80
N SER A 209 12.75 -24.70 13.49
CA SER A 209 14.05 -24.81 12.83
C SER A 209 14.71 -23.45 12.60
N SER A 210 16.06 -23.41 12.65
CA SER A 210 16.83 -22.20 12.37
C SER A 210 18.03 -22.49 11.48
N ALA A 211 18.26 -21.64 10.47
CA ALA A 211 19.36 -21.76 9.51
C ALA A 211 20.04 -20.40 9.31
N PHE A 212 21.34 -20.33 9.63
CA PHE A 212 22.12 -19.10 9.57
C PHE A 212 23.39 -19.26 8.74
N GLY A 213 23.73 -18.26 7.90
CA GLY A 213 24.98 -18.25 7.15
C GLY A 213 24.81 -18.29 5.65
N ASN A 214 25.55 -19.22 4.97
CA ASN A 214 25.49 -19.31 3.51
C ASN A 214 25.31 -20.76 3.05
N ASN A 215 24.29 -21.02 2.26
CA ASN A 215 23.92 -22.35 1.77
C ASN A 215 23.70 -23.34 2.92
N THR A 216 22.94 -22.93 3.96
CA THR A 216 22.63 -23.77 5.11
C THR A 216 21.17 -24.26 5.08
N THR A 217 20.94 -25.47 5.56
CA THR A 217 19.60 -26.06 5.60
C THR A 217 19.32 -26.65 6.98
N SER A 218 18.18 -26.28 7.57
CA SER A 218 17.65 -26.84 8.81
C SER A 218 16.28 -27.42 8.53
N SER A 219 16.16 -28.75 8.46
CA SER A 219 14.95 -29.45 8.05
C SER A 219 14.38 -30.41 9.11
N GLY A 220 15.07 -30.64 10.20
CA GLY A 220 14.54 -31.36 11.36
C GLY A 220 13.69 -30.45 12.26
N ILE A 221 12.78 -31.03 13.07
CA ILE A 221 12.06 -30.27 14.12
C ILE A 221 13.08 -29.76 15.13
N ALA A 222 13.00 -28.47 15.48
CA ALA A 222 13.90 -27.80 16.42
C ALA A 222 15.40 -28.02 16.08
N SER A 223 15.71 -28.15 14.80
CA SER A 223 17.10 -28.26 14.32
C SER A 223 17.73 -26.88 14.12
N HIS A 224 19.06 -26.84 14.26
CA HIS A 224 19.86 -25.64 14.05
C HIS A 224 21.01 -25.94 13.10
N SER A 225 21.20 -25.07 12.10
CA SER A 225 22.30 -25.18 11.14
C SER A 225 22.94 -23.81 10.95
N GLU A 226 24.26 -23.71 11.14
CA GLU A 226 24.99 -22.44 10.92
C GLU A 226 26.33 -22.63 10.21
N GLY A 227 26.85 -21.52 9.64
CA GLY A 227 28.11 -21.49 8.90
C GLY A 227 27.92 -21.51 7.39
N LYS A 228 28.63 -22.42 6.69
CA LYS A 228 28.57 -22.51 5.23
C LYS A 228 28.42 -23.97 4.78
N ASN A 229 27.52 -24.22 3.86
CA ASN A 229 27.23 -25.56 3.31
C ASN A 229 26.83 -26.61 4.38
N THR A 230 26.16 -26.21 5.44
CA THR A 230 25.75 -27.10 6.54
C THR A 230 24.32 -27.58 6.39
N THR A 231 24.02 -28.79 6.85
CA THR A 231 22.66 -29.36 6.83
C THR A 231 22.35 -30.09 8.13
N ALA A 232 21.34 -29.62 8.87
CA ALA A 232 20.78 -30.25 10.04
C ALA A 232 19.42 -30.87 9.73
N SER A 233 19.37 -32.19 9.49
CA SER A 233 18.15 -32.91 9.06
C SER A 233 17.48 -33.74 10.15
N GLY A 234 18.20 -34.10 11.18
CA GLY A 234 17.65 -34.81 12.32
C GLY A 234 16.84 -33.89 13.26
N HIS A 235 15.84 -34.43 13.95
CA HIS A 235 15.16 -33.69 15.00
C HIS A 235 16.13 -33.33 16.13
N TYR A 236 16.04 -32.10 16.64
CA TYR A 236 16.90 -31.57 17.70
C TYR A 236 18.41 -31.59 17.35
N SER A 237 18.72 -31.69 16.05
CA SER A 237 20.13 -31.71 15.61
C SER A 237 20.71 -30.32 15.51
N HIS A 238 22.01 -30.22 15.79
CA HIS A 238 22.81 -29.01 15.63
C HIS A 238 23.99 -29.33 14.68
N VAL A 239 24.21 -28.45 13.71
CA VAL A 239 25.34 -28.53 12.78
C VAL A 239 25.93 -27.14 12.60
N GLU A 240 27.23 -27.01 12.86
CA GLU A 240 27.99 -25.79 12.62
C GLU A 240 29.26 -26.06 11.82
N GLY A 241 29.81 -25.04 11.14
CA GLY A 241 31.08 -25.15 10.45
C GLY A 241 31.02 -24.75 8.98
N ASN A 242 31.92 -25.36 8.19
CA ASN A 242 32.11 -25.02 6.77
C ASN A 242 32.14 -26.27 5.91
#